data_8e35098042260e5f22718808982f70cb
#
_entry.id   8e35098042260e5f22718808982f70cb
#
_cell.length_a   1.000
_cell.length_b   1.000
_cell.length_c   1.000
_cell.angle_alpha   90.00
_cell.angle_beta   90.00
_cell.angle_gamma   90.00
#
_symmetry.space_group_name_H-M   'P 1'
#
loop_
_entity.id
_entity.type
_entity.pdbx_description
1 polymer ?
#
loop_
_entity_poly.entity_id
_entity_poly.type
_entity_poly.pdbx_seq_one_letter_code
_entity_poly.pdbx_strand_id
1 'polypeptide(L)'
;MTKEIKVYEPIFFIFFGIFHLHRIWGLIDRETYSKFWIDVMKSKGMFYYFLMGVLTILCICGIVTFLKNWKNNYWWRWIYLFGGSYLLFDLFAIATGLKFWERLLLKMFDVSAPYWNILWISFVLLGAFSFALGIRLLLQKK
;
A
#
# COMPACT_ATOMS: atom_id res chain seq x y z
N MET A 1 4.96 13.18 -26.83
CA MET A 1 4.76 11.72 -26.93
C MET A 1 3.84 11.26 -25.81
N THR A 2 2.72 10.69 -26.17
CA THR A 2 1.86 10.03 -25.18
C THR A 2 2.57 8.78 -24.68
N LYS A 3 2.72 8.68 -23.35
CA LYS A 3 3.32 7.49 -22.75
C LYS A 3 2.44 6.27 -23.01
N GLU A 4 3.06 5.20 -23.52
CA GLU A 4 2.39 3.90 -23.62
C GLU A 4 2.12 3.33 -22.21
N ILE A 5 0.87 3.01 -21.92
CA ILE A 5 0.47 2.40 -20.65
C ILE A 5 0.76 0.90 -20.71
N LYS A 6 1.68 0.42 -19.88
CA LYS A 6 2.00 -1.02 -19.78
C LYS A 6 0.92 -1.78 -19.00
N VAL A 7 0.78 -3.08 -19.26
CA VAL A 7 -0.28 -3.93 -18.65
C VAL A 7 -0.24 -3.90 -17.12
N TYR A 8 0.94 -3.91 -16.54
CA TYR A 8 1.12 -3.98 -15.08
C TYR A 8 0.84 -2.65 -14.37
N GLU A 9 0.78 -1.52 -15.07
CA GLU A 9 0.52 -0.22 -14.44
C GLU A 9 -0.87 -0.13 -13.82
N PRO A 10 -1.96 -0.42 -14.57
CA PRO A 10 -3.28 -0.49 -13.94
C PRO A 10 -3.33 -1.54 -12.81
N ILE A 11 -2.65 -2.68 -12.99
CA ILE A 11 -2.62 -3.73 -11.98
C ILE A 11 -1.98 -3.22 -10.69
N PHE A 12 -0.84 -2.54 -10.78
CA PHE A 12 -0.19 -1.91 -9.61
C PHE A 12 -1.16 -1.03 -8.82
N PHE A 13 -1.83 -0.10 -9.50
CA PHE A 13 -2.73 0.84 -8.84
C PHE A 13 -3.99 0.19 -8.27
N ILE A 14 -4.54 -0.83 -8.94
CA ILE A 14 -5.68 -1.58 -8.44
C ILE A 14 -5.31 -2.33 -7.17
N PHE A 15 -4.20 -3.09 -7.17
CA PHE A 15 -3.76 -3.83 -5.98
C PHE A 15 -3.34 -2.92 -4.84
N PHE A 16 -2.60 -1.86 -5.13
CA PHE A 16 -2.24 -0.85 -4.13
C PHE A 16 -3.49 -0.18 -3.53
N GLY A 17 -4.48 0.11 -4.37
CA GLY A 17 -5.77 0.63 -3.94
C GLY A 17 -6.52 -0.34 -3.03
N ILE A 18 -6.66 -1.60 -3.42
CA ILE A 18 -7.33 -2.64 -2.62
C ILE A 18 -6.62 -2.82 -1.28
N PHE A 19 -5.28 -2.84 -1.28
CA PHE A 19 -4.48 -2.95 -0.05
C PHE A 19 -4.78 -1.80 0.93
N HIS A 20 -5.02 -0.60 0.44
CA HIS A 20 -5.41 0.51 1.31
C HIS A 20 -6.91 0.52 1.65
N LEU A 21 -7.78 0.09 0.73
CA LEU A 21 -9.22 0.07 0.95
C LEU A 21 -9.67 -0.93 2.03
N HIS A 22 -8.92 -2.01 2.28
CA HIS A 22 -9.27 -2.96 3.33
C HIS A 22 -9.36 -2.32 4.72
N ARG A 23 -8.79 -1.13 4.89
CA ARG A 23 -8.84 -0.34 6.14
C ARG A 23 -10.24 0.19 6.48
N ILE A 24 -11.19 0.10 5.54
CA ILE A 24 -12.62 0.32 5.83
C ILE A 24 -13.08 -0.59 6.96
N TRP A 25 -12.59 -1.83 7.00
CA TRP A 25 -12.86 -2.75 8.12
C TRP A 25 -12.45 -2.14 9.46
N GLY A 26 -11.27 -1.49 9.55
CA GLY A 26 -10.82 -0.82 10.76
C GLY A 26 -11.67 0.38 11.19
N LEU A 27 -12.41 0.98 10.26
CA LEU A 27 -13.38 2.05 10.58
C LEU A 27 -14.71 1.50 11.11
N ILE A 28 -15.07 0.29 10.70
CA ILE A 28 -16.32 -0.40 11.12
C ILE A 28 -16.11 -1.11 12.46
N ASP A 29 -15.03 -1.87 12.58
CA ASP A 29 -14.70 -2.67 13.77
C ASP A 29 -13.21 -2.54 14.10
N ARG A 30 -12.88 -1.58 14.95
CA ARG A 30 -11.50 -1.25 15.33
C ARG A 30 -10.80 -2.40 16.03
N GLU A 31 -11.51 -3.03 16.98
CA GLU A 31 -10.92 -4.03 17.87
C GLU A 31 -10.52 -5.28 17.10
N THR A 32 -11.44 -5.84 16.32
CA THR A 32 -11.17 -7.02 15.51
C THR A 32 -10.11 -6.75 14.45
N TYR A 33 -10.17 -5.59 13.81
CA TYR A 33 -9.19 -5.16 12.82
C TYR A 33 -7.78 -5.04 13.41
N SER A 34 -7.65 -4.30 14.51
CA SER A 34 -6.36 -4.10 15.20
C SER A 34 -5.76 -5.42 15.65
N LYS A 35 -6.57 -6.25 16.33
CA LYS A 35 -6.15 -7.56 16.80
C LYS A 35 -5.66 -8.44 15.64
N PHE A 36 -6.42 -8.53 14.55
CA PHE A 36 -6.06 -9.33 13.39
C PHE A 36 -4.67 -8.94 12.84
N TRP A 37 -4.43 -7.66 12.61
CA TRP A 37 -3.17 -7.21 12.03
C TRP A 37 -1.99 -7.33 12.99
N ILE A 38 -2.18 -7.07 14.27
CA ILE A 38 -1.15 -7.27 15.28
C ILE A 38 -0.79 -8.76 15.36
N ASP A 39 -1.77 -9.65 15.33
CA ASP A 39 -1.55 -11.10 15.38
C ASP A 39 -0.82 -11.58 14.11
N VAL A 40 -1.18 -11.09 12.92
CA VAL A 40 -0.48 -11.39 11.66
C VAL A 40 0.98 -10.97 11.73
N MET A 41 1.27 -9.76 12.20
CA MET A 41 2.65 -9.25 12.30
C MET A 41 3.49 -10.02 13.34
N LYS A 42 2.87 -10.48 14.42
CA LYS A 42 3.57 -11.21 15.50
C LYS A 42 3.77 -12.68 15.18
N SER A 43 2.76 -13.35 14.64
CA SER A 43 2.79 -14.79 14.37
C SER A 43 3.67 -15.16 13.19
N LYS A 44 3.81 -14.25 12.23
CA LYS A 44 4.55 -14.45 10.98
C LYS A 44 4.18 -15.79 10.28
N GLY A 45 2.88 -16.07 10.21
CA GLY A 45 2.35 -17.26 9.56
C GLY A 45 2.39 -17.21 8.03
N MET A 46 1.79 -18.20 7.38
CA MET A 46 1.78 -18.32 5.91
C MET A 46 1.17 -17.08 5.24
N PHE A 47 0.09 -16.54 5.78
CA PHE A 47 -0.55 -15.33 5.26
C PHE A 47 0.39 -14.12 5.31
N TYR A 48 1.16 -13.96 6.39
CA TYR A 48 2.17 -12.91 6.52
C TYR A 48 3.19 -12.99 5.39
N TYR A 49 3.81 -14.15 5.17
CA TYR A 49 4.83 -14.32 4.12
C TYR A 49 4.26 -14.14 2.72
N PHE A 50 3.06 -14.65 2.47
CA PHE A 50 2.37 -14.44 1.20
C PHE A 50 2.14 -12.95 0.92
N LEU A 51 1.57 -12.23 1.88
CA LEU A 51 1.30 -10.80 1.76
C LEU A 51 2.60 -10.00 1.57
N MET A 52 3.62 -10.28 2.37
CA MET A 52 4.94 -9.65 2.26
C MET A 52 5.54 -9.86 0.87
N GLY A 53 5.48 -11.08 0.34
CA GLY A 53 5.99 -11.40 -1.00
C GLY A 53 5.25 -10.64 -2.10
N VAL A 54 3.93 -10.68 -2.10
CA VAL A 54 3.09 -10.00 -3.10
C VAL A 54 3.34 -8.49 -3.09
N LEU A 55 3.32 -7.86 -1.91
CA LEU A 55 3.53 -6.42 -1.77
C LEU A 55 4.96 -6.01 -2.17
N THR A 56 5.97 -6.81 -1.83
CA THR A 56 7.35 -6.56 -2.21
C THR A 56 7.51 -6.58 -3.73
N ILE A 57 6.99 -7.59 -4.40
CA ILE A 57 7.04 -7.69 -5.87
C ILE A 57 6.32 -6.49 -6.49
N LEU A 58 5.14 -6.14 -6.01
CA LEU A 58 4.35 -5.02 -6.49
C LEU A 58 5.14 -3.70 -6.41
N CYS A 59 5.78 -3.45 -5.27
CA CYS A 59 6.57 -2.23 -5.04
C CYS A 59 7.82 -2.18 -5.91
N ILE A 60 8.54 -3.30 -6.06
CA ILE A 60 9.71 -3.39 -6.93
C ILE A 60 9.31 -3.13 -8.38
N CYS A 61 8.22 -3.72 -8.86
CA CYS A 61 7.69 -3.46 -10.19
C CYS A 61 7.35 -1.98 -10.39
N GLY A 62 6.76 -1.32 -9.40
CA GLY A 62 6.47 0.11 -9.43
C GLY A 62 7.73 0.96 -9.56
N ILE A 63 8.74 0.70 -8.73
CA ILE A 63 10.02 1.43 -8.76
C ILE A 63 10.77 1.20 -10.08
N VAL A 64 10.83 -0.04 -10.56
CA VAL A 64 11.44 -0.37 -11.86
C VAL A 64 10.71 0.35 -12.99
N THR A 65 9.38 0.46 -12.92
CA THR A 65 8.58 1.22 -13.88
C THR A 65 8.96 2.70 -13.89
N PHE A 66 9.10 3.30 -12.70
CA PHE A 66 9.58 4.67 -12.59
C PHE A 66 10.95 4.85 -13.24
N LEU A 67 11.91 3.98 -12.92
CA LEU A 67 13.27 4.07 -13.44
C LEU A 67 13.33 3.88 -14.96
N LYS A 68 12.60 2.91 -15.51
CA LYS A 68 12.56 2.67 -16.95
C LYS A 68 11.91 3.81 -17.74
N ASN A 69 10.99 4.54 -17.11
CA ASN A 69 10.27 5.65 -17.73
C ASN A 69 10.70 7.02 -17.17
N TRP A 70 11.85 7.10 -16.58
CA TRP A 70 12.40 8.30 -15.94
C TRP A 70 12.35 9.56 -16.82
N LYS A 71 12.59 9.43 -18.12
CA LYS A 71 12.53 10.55 -19.08
C LYS A 71 11.11 10.97 -19.46
N ASN A 72 10.12 10.13 -19.24
CA ASN A 72 8.73 10.40 -19.59
C ASN A 72 8.07 11.25 -18.51
N ASN A 73 7.44 12.35 -18.90
CA ASN A 73 6.78 13.24 -17.96
C ASN A 73 5.29 12.88 -17.82
N TYR A 74 4.97 12.06 -16.83
CA TYR A 74 3.60 11.73 -16.46
C TYR A 74 3.48 11.82 -14.93
N TRP A 75 2.41 12.45 -14.44
CA TRP A 75 2.30 12.84 -13.04
C TRP A 75 2.22 11.64 -12.08
N TRP A 76 1.58 10.52 -12.47
CA TRP A 76 1.45 9.35 -11.60
C TRP A 76 2.74 8.56 -11.38
N ARG A 77 3.82 8.87 -12.10
CA ARG A 77 5.13 8.25 -11.88
C ARG A 77 5.64 8.40 -10.45
N TRP A 78 5.29 9.53 -9.82
CA TRP A 78 5.71 9.82 -8.46
C TRP A 78 5.08 8.89 -7.43
N ILE A 79 3.89 8.34 -7.71
CA ILE A 79 3.23 7.36 -6.85
C ILE A 79 4.03 6.05 -6.82
N TYR A 80 4.60 5.64 -7.95
CA TYR A 80 5.50 4.47 -7.97
C TYR A 80 6.70 4.67 -7.06
N LEU A 81 7.34 5.84 -7.14
CA LEU A 81 8.55 6.12 -6.37
C LEU A 81 8.22 6.26 -4.88
N PHE A 82 7.33 7.18 -4.53
CA PHE A 82 7.05 7.47 -3.12
C PHE A 82 6.22 6.37 -2.46
N GLY A 83 5.16 5.90 -3.10
CA GLY A 83 4.33 4.82 -2.57
C GLY A 83 5.07 3.49 -2.49
N GLY A 84 5.81 3.13 -3.55
CA GLY A 84 6.61 1.91 -3.58
C GLY A 84 7.73 1.92 -2.56
N SER A 85 8.48 3.02 -2.46
CA SER A 85 9.58 3.15 -1.50
C SER A 85 9.11 3.17 -0.05
N TYR A 86 8.02 3.88 0.24
CA TYR A 86 7.41 3.90 1.57
C TYR A 86 6.95 2.51 1.99
N LEU A 87 6.22 1.82 1.14
CA LEU A 87 5.71 0.48 1.45
C LEU A 87 6.85 -0.54 1.57
N LEU A 88 7.88 -0.48 0.72
CA LEU A 88 9.06 -1.34 0.86
C LEU A 88 9.78 -1.11 2.19
N PHE A 89 9.92 0.14 2.61
CA PHE A 89 10.52 0.45 3.90
C PHE A 89 9.67 -0.11 5.06
N ASP A 90 8.34 0.02 4.98
CA ASP A 90 7.40 -0.54 5.96
C ASP A 90 7.57 -2.07 6.06
N LEU A 91 7.56 -2.76 4.91
CA LEU A 91 7.75 -4.21 4.85
C LEU A 91 9.11 -4.64 5.42
N PHE A 92 10.18 -3.93 5.04
CA PHE A 92 11.52 -4.18 5.56
C PHE A 92 11.60 -3.99 7.08
N ALA A 93 11.03 -2.91 7.58
CA ALA A 93 11.02 -2.60 9.01
C ALA A 93 10.24 -3.64 9.84
N ILE A 94 9.10 -4.11 9.31
CA ILE A 94 8.32 -5.20 9.92
C ILE A 94 9.11 -6.52 9.89
N ALA A 95 9.70 -6.87 8.76
CA ALA A 95 10.44 -8.12 8.59
C ALA A 95 11.67 -8.21 9.51
N THR A 96 12.37 -7.10 9.69
CA THR A 96 13.60 -7.01 10.51
C THR A 96 13.32 -6.72 12.00
N GLY A 97 12.07 -6.41 12.35
CA GLY A 97 11.70 -6.08 13.73
C GLY A 97 12.32 -4.76 14.21
N LEU A 98 12.32 -3.74 13.36
CA LEU A 98 12.88 -2.43 13.69
C LEU A 98 12.09 -1.79 14.83
N LYS A 99 12.66 -1.72 16.03
CA LYS A 99 11.94 -1.38 17.27
C LYS A 99 11.21 -0.03 17.27
N PHE A 100 11.78 0.98 16.62
CA PHE A 100 11.10 2.28 16.54
C PHE A 100 9.87 2.21 15.64
N TRP A 101 9.94 1.43 14.54
CA TRP A 101 8.85 1.23 13.60
C TRP A 101 7.75 0.36 14.21
N GLU A 102 8.13 -0.70 14.90
CA GLU A 102 7.19 -1.54 15.66
C GLU A 102 6.38 -0.70 16.66
N ARG A 103 7.05 0.19 17.42
CA ARG A 103 6.36 1.11 18.32
C ARG A 103 5.43 2.07 17.61
N LEU A 104 5.80 2.57 16.43
CA LEU A 104 4.95 3.42 15.61
C LEU A 104 3.72 2.66 15.14
N LEU A 105 3.88 1.45 14.61
CA LEU A 105 2.79 0.59 14.18
C LEU A 105 1.82 0.26 15.33
N LEU A 106 2.35 -0.10 16.50
CA LEU A 106 1.50 -0.34 17.67
C LEU A 106 0.68 0.88 18.07
N LYS A 107 1.23 2.09 17.94
CA LYS A 107 0.47 3.33 18.13
C LYS A 107 -0.60 3.54 17.05
N MET A 108 -0.29 3.19 15.79
CA MET A 108 -1.27 3.27 14.70
C MET A 108 -2.44 2.31 14.90
N PHE A 109 -2.21 1.16 15.54
CA PHE A 109 -3.22 0.15 15.86
C PHE A 109 -3.83 0.31 17.25
N ASP A 110 -3.54 1.40 17.95
CA ASP A 110 -4.18 1.70 19.23
C ASP A 110 -5.63 2.15 19.02
N VAL A 111 -6.57 1.28 19.36
CA VAL A 111 -8.02 1.50 19.16
C VAL A 111 -8.57 2.66 19.97
N SER A 112 -7.88 3.06 21.05
CA SER A 112 -8.26 4.18 21.93
C SER A 112 -7.77 5.52 21.40
N ALA A 113 -6.90 5.53 20.38
CA ALA A 113 -6.29 6.74 19.88
C ALA A 113 -7.32 7.70 19.26
N PRO A 114 -7.31 8.99 19.66
CA PRO A 114 -8.25 9.98 19.13
C PRO A 114 -8.07 10.24 17.62
N TYR A 115 -6.90 9.98 17.09
CA TYR A 115 -6.58 10.12 15.68
C TYR A 115 -6.97 8.92 14.81
N TRP A 116 -7.52 7.84 15.38
CA TRP A 116 -7.86 6.60 14.67
C TRP A 116 -8.64 6.85 13.37
N ASN A 117 -9.76 7.55 13.47
CA ASN A 117 -10.61 7.78 12.31
C ASN A 117 -9.90 8.61 11.23
N ILE A 118 -9.20 9.67 11.60
CA ILE A 118 -8.49 10.54 10.66
C ILE A 118 -7.41 9.75 9.93
N LEU A 119 -6.64 8.95 10.66
CA LEU A 119 -5.57 8.12 10.10
C LEU A 119 -6.11 7.13 9.08
N TRP A 120 -7.10 6.32 9.49
CA TRP A 120 -7.61 5.26 8.62
C TRP A 120 -8.46 5.79 7.47
N ILE A 121 -9.22 6.87 7.65
CA ILE A 121 -9.91 7.56 6.54
C ILE A 121 -8.89 8.06 5.51
N SER A 122 -7.77 8.64 5.93
CA SER A 122 -6.74 9.10 5.01
C SER A 122 -6.18 7.98 4.15
N PHE A 123 -5.93 6.81 4.71
CA PHE A 123 -5.51 5.63 3.95
C PHE A 123 -6.61 5.09 3.02
N VAL A 124 -7.87 5.11 3.45
CA VAL A 124 -9.01 4.70 2.60
C VAL A 124 -9.15 5.64 1.41
N LEU A 125 -9.01 6.95 1.60
CA LEU A 125 -9.03 7.92 0.51
C LEU A 125 -7.89 7.71 -0.46
N LEU A 126 -6.68 7.46 0.04
CA LEU A 126 -5.53 7.09 -0.79
C LEU A 126 -5.81 5.82 -1.60
N GLY A 127 -6.41 4.82 -0.98
CA GLY A 127 -6.82 3.57 -1.63
C GLY A 127 -7.86 3.79 -2.71
N ALA A 128 -8.90 4.57 -2.44
CA ALA A 128 -9.94 4.91 -3.40
C ALA A 128 -9.37 5.67 -4.61
N PHE A 129 -8.51 6.64 -4.36
CA PHE A 129 -7.83 7.39 -5.42
C PHE A 129 -6.96 6.48 -6.29
N SER A 130 -6.14 5.62 -5.67
CA SER A 130 -5.27 4.69 -6.38
C SER A 130 -6.07 3.70 -7.21
N PHE A 131 -7.13 3.12 -6.64
CA PHE A 131 -8.02 2.19 -7.33
C PHE A 131 -8.68 2.85 -8.55
N ALA A 132 -9.24 4.05 -8.38
CA ALA A 132 -9.86 4.82 -9.48
C ALA A 132 -8.85 5.14 -10.59
N LEU A 133 -7.62 5.50 -10.24
CA LEU A 133 -6.53 5.70 -11.20
C LEU A 133 -6.22 4.41 -11.96
N GLY A 134 -6.13 3.28 -11.27
CA GLY A 134 -5.91 1.96 -11.89
C GLY A 134 -6.99 1.61 -12.91
N ILE A 135 -8.25 1.80 -12.57
CA ILE A 135 -9.37 1.60 -13.50
C ILE A 135 -9.29 2.55 -14.69
N ARG A 136 -8.99 3.83 -14.45
CA ARG A 136 -8.81 4.80 -15.54
C ARG A 136 -7.72 4.39 -16.52
N LEU A 137 -6.56 3.98 -16.01
CA LEU A 137 -5.44 3.51 -16.84
C LEU A 137 -5.79 2.24 -17.63
N LEU A 138 -6.57 1.34 -17.02
CA LEU A 138 -7.05 0.13 -17.69
C LEU A 138 -7.96 0.46 -18.87
N LEU A 139 -8.86 1.43 -18.70
CA LEU A 139 -9.78 1.89 -19.76
C LEU A 139 -9.06 2.65 -20.87
N GLN A 140 -8.01 3.38 -20.55
CA GLN A 140 -7.21 4.13 -21.54
C GLN A 140 -6.31 3.23 -22.41
N LYS A 141 -6.08 2.00 -21.97
CA LYS A 141 -5.26 1.04 -22.69
C LYS A 141 -5.97 0.42 -23.91
N LYS A 142 -7.30 0.51 -23.97
CA LYS A 142 -8.08 0.05 -25.13
C LYS A 142 -7.89 1.00 -26.31
#